data_e505d66e081087569d8147a33d15bb42
#
_entry.id   e505d66e081087569d8147a33d15bb42
#
_cell.length_a   1.000
_cell.length_b   1.000
_cell.length_c   1.000
_cell.angle_alpha   90.00
_cell.angle_beta   90.00
_cell.angle_gamma   90.00
#
_symmetry.space_group_name_H-M   'P 1'
#
loop_
_entity.id
_entity.type
_entity.pdbx_description
1 polymer ?
#
loop_
_entity_poly.entity_id
_entity_poly.type
_entity_poly.pdbx_seq_one_letter_code
_entity_poly.pdbx_strand_id
1 'polypeptide(L)'
;MKLQELLKGVAVKSSTAAEDMEIKEVRYDSRAVQPGDLFVAIRGYATDGHQYIDKALAQGAAAIVCEEAPEGAPAVVVENSRRALAEIAANRFGHPADSMVMLGVTGTNGKTTTTYLVKHMLEDAGHKAVCQRRT
;
A
#
# COMPACT_ATOMS: atom_id res chain seq x y z
N MET A 1 12.66 -8.54 -3.19
CA MET A 1 12.87 -7.57 -2.10
C MET A 1 12.56 -8.25 -0.78
N LYS A 2 13.38 -8.08 0.22
CA LYS A 2 13.19 -8.74 1.51
C LYS A 2 12.09 -8.08 2.33
N LEU A 3 11.40 -8.85 3.16
CA LEU A 3 10.32 -8.34 4.01
C LEU A 3 10.78 -7.19 4.91
N GLN A 4 11.97 -7.29 5.50
CA GLN A 4 12.55 -6.22 6.32
C GLN A 4 12.74 -4.90 5.57
N GLU A 5 13.04 -4.95 4.27
CA GLU A 5 13.19 -3.76 3.43
C GLU A 5 11.84 -3.10 3.15
N LEU A 6 10.81 -3.92 2.94
CA LEU A 6 9.43 -3.46 2.76
C LEU A 6 8.86 -2.83 4.03
N LEU A 7 9.25 -3.35 5.20
CA LEU A 7 8.74 -2.88 6.49
C LEU A 7 9.54 -1.70 7.08
N LYS A 8 10.53 -1.21 6.38
CA LYS A 8 11.34 -0.08 6.85
C LYS A 8 10.47 1.16 7.10
N GLY A 9 10.49 1.65 8.35
CA GLY A 9 9.67 2.79 8.75
C GLY A 9 8.21 2.48 9.08
N VAL A 10 7.76 1.24 8.87
CA VAL A 10 6.41 0.80 9.22
C VAL A 10 6.32 0.54 10.74
N ALA A 11 5.27 1.04 11.39
CA ALA A 11 5.01 0.80 12.80
C ALA A 11 4.45 -0.63 13.00
N VAL A 12 5.34 -1.57 13.28
CA VAL A 12 4.99 -2.98 13.52
C VAL A 12 4.77 -3.22 15.01
N LYS A 13 3.63 -3.83 15.37
CA LYS A 13 3.34 -4.23 16.75
C LYS A 13 3.99 -5.57 17.11
N SER A 14 3.87 -6.54 16.22
CA SER A 14 4.46 -7.88 16.37
C SER A 14 4.62 -8.54 15.00
N SER A 15 5.50 -9.51 14.92
CA SER A 15 5.71 -10.28 13.70
C SER A 15 6.06 -11.72 14.01
N THR A 16 5.42 -12.65 13.31
CA THR A 16 5.76 -14.08 13.29
C THR A 16 6.37 -14.49 11.96
N ALA A 17 6.41 -13.57 10.98
CA ALA A 17 7.06 -13.80 9.70
C ALA A 17 8.57 -13.56 9.78
N ALA A 18 9.34 -14.33 9.01
CA ALA A 18 10.79 -14.15 8.93
C ALA A 18 11.13 -12.85 8.20
N GLU A 19 11.94 -12.01 8.82
CA GLU A 19 12.30 -10.69 8.28
C GLU A 19 13.16 -10.76 7.00
N ASP A 20 13.94 -11.82 6.85
CA ASP A 20 14.81 -12.07 5.69
C ASP A 20 14.08 -12.74 4.53
N MET A 21 12.80 -13.00 4.68
CA MET A 21 11.95 -13.61 3.65
C MET A 21 11.92 -12.78 2.37
N GLU A 22 12.08 -13.44 1.23
CA GLU A 22 11.97 -12.80 -0.08
C GLU A 22 10.51 -12.64 -0.47
N ILE A 23 10.11 -11.43 -0.81
CA ILE A 23 8.75 -11.08 -1.27
C ILE A 23 8.81 -10.75 -2.76
N LYS A 24 7.94 -11.37 -3.54
CA LYS A 24 7.84 -11.14 -4.99
C LYS A 24 7.08 -9.85 -5.29
N GLU A 25 5.88 -9.74 -4.75
CA GLU A 25 5.01 -8.58 -4.99
C GLU A 25 4.16 -8.29 -3.75
N VAL A 26 3.65 -7.07 -3.67
CA VAL A 26 2.73 -6.64 -2.61
C VAL A 26 1.31 -6.59 -3.17
N ARG A 27 0.39 -7.29 -2.52
CA ARG A 27 -1.02 -7.38 -2.93
C ARG A 27 -1.94 -6.96 -1.80
N TYR A 28 -3.00 -6.27 -2.13
CA TYR A 28 -4.11 -5.95 -1.21
C TYR A 28 -5.45 -6.54 -1.67
N ASP A 29 -5.47 -7.15 -2.85
CA ASP A 29 -6.61 -7.90 -3.36
C ASP A 29 -6.29 -9.40 -3.30
N SER A 30 -7.05 -10.14 -2.49
CA SER A 30 -6.82 -11.58 -2.30
C SER A 30 -6.95 -12.39 -3.59
N ARG A 31 -7.68 -11.90 -4.57
CA ARG A 31 -7.86 -12.55 -5.87
C ARG A 31 -6.58 -12.51 -6.73
N ALA A 32 -5.74 -11.51 -6.52
CA ALA A 32 -4.51 -11.29 -7.27
C ALA A 32 -3.28 -11.93 -6.63
N VAL A 33 -3.41 -12.49 -5.43
CA VAL A 33 -2.30 -13.10 -4.68
C VAL A 33 -1.75 -14.30 -5.41
N GLN A 34 -0.42 -14.36 -5.54
CA GLN A 34 0.33 -15.47 -6.10
C GLN A 34 1.36 -16.00 -5.10
N PRO A 35 1.91 -17.21 -5.31
CA PRO A 35 2.94 -17.75 -4.43
C PRO A 35 4.15 -16.82 -4.28
N GLY A 36 4.50 -16.51 -3.04
CA GLY A 36 5.61 -15.62 -2.72
C GLY A 36 5.22 -14.14 -2.53
N ASP A 37 3.95 -13.80 -2.68
CA ASP A 37 3.46 -12.43 -2.48
C ASP A 37 3.26 -12.09 -1.00
N LEU A 38 3.31 -10.80 -0.69
CA LEU A 38 2.88 -10.25 0.59
C LEU A 38 1.45 -9.75 0.44
N PHE A 39 0.53 -10.30 1.23
CA PHE A 39 -0.85 -9.83 1.26
C PHE A 39 -1.07 -8.83 2.39
N VAL A 40 -1.63 -7.68 2.09
CA VAL A 40 -1.99 -6.66 3.08
C VAL A 40 -3.51 -6.64 3.26
N ALA A 41 -3.96 -7.06 4.44
CA ALA A 41 -5.38 -7.06 4.80
C ALA A 41 -5.81 -5.67 5.27
N ILE A 42 -6.66 -5.01 4.49
CA ILE A 42 -7.13 -3.66 4.77
C ILE A 42 -8.60 -3.68 5.20
N ARG A 43 -8.91 -2.97 6.28
CA ARG A 43 -10.30 -2.68 6.66
C ARG A 43 -10.83 -1.56 5.76
N GLY A 44 -11.71 -1.93 4.82
CA GLY A 44 -12.40 -0.99 3.96
C GLY A 44 -13.74 -0.55 4.54
N TYR A 45 -14.37 0.42 3.88
CA TYR A 45 -15.70 0.89 4.27
C TYR A 45 -16.81 -0.13 3.99
N ALA A 46 -16.65 -0.93 2.94
CA ALA A 46 -17.62 -1.94 2.54
C ALA A 46 -17.23 -3.36 2.91
N THR A 47 -15.94 -3.64 2.97
CA THR A 47 -15.40 -5.00 3.16
C THR A 47 -14.16 -4.96 4.02
N ASP A 48 -14.02 -5.92 4.94
CA ASP A 48 -12.82 -6.10 5.74
C ASP A 48 -11.91 -7.13 5.07
N GLY A 49 -10.72 -6.71 4.66
CA GLY A 49 -9.72 -7.58 4.04
C GLY A 49 -9.24 -8.73 4.94
N HIS A 50 -9.45 -8.65 6.26
CA HIS A 50 -9.07 -9.71 7.20
C HIS A 50 -9.85 -11.00 6.97
N GLN A 51 -11.07 -10.94 6.47
CA GLN A 51 -11.86 -12.13 6.11
C GLN A 51 -11.29 -12.91 4.91
N TYR A 52 -10.37 -12.31 4.15
CA TYR A 52 -9.73 -12.92 2.99
C TYR A 52 -8.31 -13.44 3.27
N ILE A 53 -7.83 -13.36 4.50
CA ILE A 53 -6.47 -13.82 4.87
C ILE A 53 -6.30 -15.30 4.55
N ASP A 54 -7.27 -16.15 4.93
CA ASP A 54 -7.20 -17.59 4.66
C ASP A 54 -7.13 -17.89 3.16
N LYS A 55 -7.87 -17.14 2.35
CA LYS A 55 -7.82 -17.26 0.90
C LYS A 55 -6.47 -16.86 0.34
N ALA A 56 -5.88 -15.78 0.82
CA ALA A 56 -4.55 -15.35 0.41
C ALA A 56 -3.47 -16.37 0.77
N LEU A 57 -3.54 -16.95 1.96
CA LEU A 57 -2.64 -18.03 2.38
C LEU A 57 -2.81 -19.28 1.52
N ALA A 58 -4.04 -19.66 1.18
CA ALA A 58 -4.33 -20.79 0.29
C ALA A 58 -3.76 -20.57 -1.13
N GLN A 59 -3.64 -19.33 -1.57
CA GLN A 59 -3.03 -18.98 -2.86
C GLN A 59 -1.50 -18.85 -2.80
N GLY A 60 -0.90 -19.07 -1.64
CA GLY A 60 0.54 -19.12 -1.46
C GLY A 60 1.19 -17.82 -1.01
N ALA A 61 0.44 -16.91 -0.38
CA ALA A 61 1.03 -15.71 0.22
C ALA A 61 2.17 -16.08 1.17
N ALA A 62 3.31 -15.45 1.01
CA ALA A 62 4.50 -15.74 1.82
C ALA A 62 4.33 -15.17 3.25
N ALA A 63 3.68 -14.02 3.37
CA ALA A 63 3.36 -13.37 4.64
C ALA A 63 2.11 -12.49 4.50
N ILE A 64 1.54 -12.13 5.65
CA ILE A 64 0.35 -11.29 5.75
C ILE A 64 0.69 -10.05 6.60
N VAL A 65 0.27 -8.88 6.16
CA VAL A 65 0.22 -7.67 6.99
C VAL A 65 -1.23 -7.44 7.41
N CYS A 66 -1.48 -7.35 8.69
CA CYS A 66 -2.84 -7.27 9.23
C CYS A 66 -2.88 -6.49 10.55
N GLU A 67 -4.07 -6.14 11.00
CA GLU A 67 -4.30 -5.52 12.31
C GLU A 67 -4.58 -6.58 13.38
N GLU A 68 -5.14 -7.72 12.96
CA GLU A 68 -5.39 -8.89 13.80
C GLU A 68 -4.90 -10.14 13.08
N ALA A 69 -3.90 -10.81 13.66
CA ALA A 69 -3.31 -12.00 13.06
C ALA A 69 -4.09 -13.26 13.37
N PRO A 70 -4.35 -14.13 12.38
CA PRO A 70 -4.84 -15.48 12.63
C PRO A 70 -3.74 -16.34 13.28
N GLU A 71 -4.13 -17.31 14.07
CA GLU A 71 -3.19 -18.27 14.67
C GLU A 71 -2.44 -19.07 13.60
N GLY A 72 -1.14 -19.24 13.81
CA GLY A 72 -0.32 -20.10 12.99
C GLY A 72 0.06 -19.54 11.62
N ALA A 73 -0.32 -18.31 11.29
CA ALA A 73 0.04 -17.68 10.03
C ALA A 73 1.32 -16.84 10.14
N PRO A 74 2.15 -16.76 9.08
CA PRO A 74 3.27 -15.84 9.03
C PRO A 74 2.74 -14.41 8.85
N ALA A 75 2.57 -13.70 9.96
CA ALA A 75 1.88 -12.43 9.99
C ALA A 75 2.71 -11.31 10.61
N VAL A 76 2.57 -10.13 10.05
CA VAL A 76 3.08 -8.87 10.59
C VAL A 76 1.87 -8.06 11.08
N VAL A 77 1.77 -7.83 12.37
CA VAL A 77 0.68 -7.08 12.98
C VAL A 77 1.05 -5.61 13.07
N VAL A 78 0.19 -4.76 12.52
CA VAL A 78 0.35 -3.31 12.49
C VAL A 78 -0.87 -2.63 13.12
N GLU A 79 -0.71 -1.38 13.53
CA GLU A 79 -1.80 -0.61 14.11
C GLU A 79 -2.84 -0.17 13.06
N ASN A 80 -2.35 0.20 11.87
CA ASN A 80 -3.19 0.63 10.75
C ASN A 80 -2.66 0.03 9.45
N SER A 81 -3.37 -0.94 8.91
CA SER A 81 -2.94 -1.67 7.72
C SER A 81 -2.97 -0.81 6.45
N ARG A 82 -3.88 0.15 6.35
CA ARG A 82 -3.94 1.07 5.21
C ARG A 82 -2.73 1.99 5.15
N ARG A 83 -2.32 2.52 6.30
CA ARG A 83 -1.10 3.32 6.42
C ARG A 83 0.14 2.47 6.15
N ALA A 84 0.18 1.26 6.70
CA ALA A 84 1.26 0.31 6.45
C ALA A 84 1.39 -0.01 4.97
N LEU A 85 0.28 -0.22 4.25
CA LEU A 85 0.30 -0.44 2.81
C LEU A 85 0.93 0.74 2.06
N ALA A 86 0.61 1.96 2.43
CA ALA A 86 1.19 3.16 1.80
C ALA A 86 2.71 3.22 1.99
N GLU A 87 3.20 2.95 3.19
CA GLU A 87 4.63 2.93 3.50
C GLU A 87 5.35 1.77 2.81
N ILE A 88 4.76 0.58 2.81
CA ILE A 88 5.27 -0.59 2.11
C ILE A 88 5.36 -0.34 0.60
N ALA A 89 4.34 0.24 0.00
CA ALA A 89 4.34 0.60 -1.42
C ALA A 89 5.42 1.64 -1.74
N ALA A 90 5.59 2.65 -0.89
CA ALA A 90 6.66 3.63 -1.04
C ALA A 90 8.04 2.96 -1.00
N ASN A 91 8.27 2.05 -0.06
CA ASN A 91 9.53 1.28 0.03
C ASN A 91 9.74 0.40 -1.21
N ARG A 92 8.68 -0.23 -1.70
CA ARG A 92 8.72 -1.11 -2.90
C ARG A 92 9.13 -0.36 -4.16
N PHE A 93 8.66 0.88 -4.32
CA PHE A 93 8.89 1.70 -5.51
C PHE A 93 9.96 2.77 -5.33
N GLY A 94 10.70 2.78 -4.22
CA GLY A 94 11.81 3.67 -3.98
C GLY A 94 11.42 5.12 -3.65
N HIS A 95 10.29 5.33 -2.99
CA HIS A 95 9.81 6.65 -2.56
C HIS A 95 9.71 7.68 -3.70
N PRO A 96 8.93 7.40 -4.76
CA PRO A 96 8.89 8.26 -5.94
C PRO A 96 8.43 9.70 -5.63
N ALA A 97 7.65 9.90 -4.57
CA ALA A 97 7.21 11.23 -4.15
C ALA A 97 8.35 12.14 -3.68
N ASP A 98 9.46 11.57 -3.21
CA ASP A 98 10.62 12.35 -2.74
C ASP A 98 11.32 13.09 -3.88
N SER A 99 11.18 12.62 -5.11
CA SER A 99 11.73 13.25 -6.32
C SER A 99 10.74 14.14 -7.07
N MET A 100 9.52 14.33 -6.53
CA MET A 100 8.45 15.11 -7.15
C MET A 100 7.93 16.17 -6.20
N VAL A 101 7.38 17.25 -6.76
CA VAL A 101 6.58 18.21 -5.99
C VAL A 101 5.14 17.70 -5.97
N MET A 102 4.63 17.47 -4.76
CA MET A 102 3.26 16.98 -4.55
C MET A 102 2.35 18.16 -4.19
N LEU A 103 1.25 18.30 -4.94
CA LEU A 103 0.23 19.32 -4.70
C LEU A 103 -1.11 18.64 -4.43
N GLY A 104 -1.75 18.99 -3.31
CA GLY A 104 -3.07 18.50 -2.95
C GLY A 104 -4.13 19.59 -3.08
N VAL A 105 -5.28 19.23 -3.66
CA VAL A 105 -6.44 20.11 -3.75
C VAL A 105 -7.62 19.45 -3.05
N THR A 106 -8.21 20.14 -2.09
CA THR A 106 -9.37 19.66 -1.35
C THR A 106 -10.49 20.71 -1.35
N GLY A 107 -11.71 20.27 -1.11
CA GLY A 107 -12.90 21.13 -1.08
C GLY A 107 -14.15 20.36 -1.49
N THR A 108 -15.31 20.99 -1.36
CA THR A 108 -16.60 20.37 -1.73
C THR A 108 -16.92 20.49 -3.21
N ASN A 109 -16.45 21.55 -3.88
CA ASN A 109 -16.70 21.83 -5.29
C ASN A 109 -15.44 22.33 -5.99
N GLY A 110 -15.34 22.08 -7.31
CA GLY A 110 -14.29 22.62 -8.17
C GLY A 110 -12.91 21.97 -8.03
N LYS A 111 -12.75 20.90 -7.26
CA LYS A 111 -11.47 20.20 -7.08
C LYS A 111 -10.88 19.71 -8.39
N THR A 112 -11.68 19.03 -9.20
CA THR A 112 -11.25 18.48 -10.49
C THR A 112 -10.86 19.60 -11.46
N THR A 113 -11.68 20.64 -11.58
CA THR A 113 -11.41 21.80 -12.45
C THR A 113 -10.14 22.51 -12.03
N THR A 114 -9.97 22.80 -10.74
CA THR A 114 -8.76 23.44 -10.21
C THR A 114 -7.50 22.62 -10.48
N THR A 115 -7.59 21.31 -10.29
CA THR A 115 -6.46 20.39 -10.51
C THR A 115 -6.01 20.39 -11.98
N TYR A 116 -6.95 20.36 -12.92
CA TYR A 116 -6.64 20.43 -14.35
C TYR A 116 -6.07 21.79 -14.77
N LEU A 117 -6.57 22.88 -14.21
CA LEU A 117 -6.02 24.21 -14.47
C LEU A 117 -4.56 24.32 -14.00
N VAL A 118 -4.27 23.85 -12.79
CA VAL A 118 -2.90 23.83 -12.26
C VAL A 118 -1.99 22.95 -13.11
N LYS A 119 -2.47 21.80 -13.56
CA LYS A 119 -1.73 20.92 -14.46
C LYS A 119 -1.36 21.63 -15.77
N HIS A 120 -2.31 22.28 -16.42
CA HIS A 120 -2.06 23.03 -17.65
C HIS A 120 -1.08 24.19 -17.45
N MET A 121 -1.21 24.93 -16.36
CA MET A 121 -0.29 26.01 -16.03
C MET A 121 1.14 25.52 -15.84
N LEU A 122 1.32 24.38 -15.17
CA LEU A 122 2.64 23.77 -14.96
C LEU A 122 3.24 23.25 -16.27
N GLU A 123 2.44 22.62 -17.11
CA GLU A 123 2.88 22.13 -18.43
C GLU A 123 3.27 23.29 -19.36
N ASP A 124 2.50 24.37 -19.38
CA ASP A 124 2.82 25.58 -20.14
C ASP A 124 4.13 26.25 -19.67
N ALA A 125 4.44 26.12 -18.38
CA ALA A 125 5.71 26.58 -17.82
C ALA A 125 6.89 25.61 -18.04
N GLY A 126 6.68 24.51 -18.76
CA GLY A 126 7.72 23.54 -19.10
C GLY A 126 7.90 22.40 -18.07
N HIS A 127 7.00 22.27 -17.11
CA HIS A 127 7.04 21.18 -16.12
C HIS A 127 6.18 20.01 -16.56
N LYS A 128 6.66 18.80 -16.29
CA LYS A 128 5.87 17.59 -16.48
C LYS A 128 4.94 17.39 -15.28
N ALA A 129 3.65 17.34 -15.53
CA ALA A 129 2.65 17.20 -14.46
C ALA A 129 1.72 16.02 -14.71
N VAL A 130 1.36 15.32 -13.62
CA VAL A 130 0.36 14.24 -13.60
C VAL A 130 -0.73 14.59 -12.63
N CYS A 131 -1.98 14.47 -13.07
CA CYS A 131 -3.15 14.71 -12.24
C CYS A 131 -3.77 13.36 -11.85
N GLN A 132 -3.93 13.13 -10.56
CA GLN A 132 -4.59 11.94 -10.05
C GLN A 132 -5.77 12.32 -9.15
N ARG A 133 -6.92 11.76 -9.47
CA ARG A 133 -8.15 11.95 -8.70
C ARG A 133 -8.32 10.80 -7.72
N ARG A 134 -8.62 11.13 -6.48
CA ARG A 134 -9.07 10.13 -5.51
C ARG A 134 -10.53 9.77 -5.81
N THR A 135 -10.76 8.52 -6.06
CA THR A 135 -12.11 7.96 -6.27
C THR A 135 -12.71 7.49 -4.95
#